data_40b591333dc20c949588a55662a97bb4
#
_entry.id   40b591333dc20c949588a55662a97bb4
#
_cell.length_a   1.000
_cell.length_b   1.000
_cell.length_c   1.000
_cell.angle_alpha   90.00
_cell.angle_beta   90.00
_cell.angle_gamma   90.00
#
_symmetry.space_group_name_H-M   'P 1'
#
loop_
_entity.id
_entity.type
_entity.pdbx_description
1 polymer ?
#
loop_
_entity_poly.entity_id
_entity_poly.type
_entity_poly.pdbx_seq_one_letter_code
_entity_poly.pdbx_strand_id
1 'polypeptide(L)'
;MLGVGLAWPILPQLVKQLSGESVSDSALTYGLLLAGFAAVQFLVSPFVGMLSDRFGRRPVLLFSLAGLSIDYVALALAPSLTWLVVTRLIAGALSATISTANAYIADITPKGERAAAFGLLGAAFGVGFTFGPLIGG
;
A
#
# COMPACT_ATOMS: atom_id res chain seq x y z
N MET A 1 -1.20 3.68 6.64
CA MET A 1 -2.65 3.47 6.55
C MET A 1 -3.37 4.62 5.87
N LEU A 2 -3.13 5.88 6.25
CA LEU A 2 -3.69 7.07 5.56
C LEU A 2 -3.44 7.06 4.03
N GLY A 3 -2.24 6.71 3.59
CA GLY A 3 -1.90 6.67 2.16
C GLY A 3 -2.76 5.70 1.34
N VAL A 4 -3.11 4.54 1.89
CA VAL A 4 -4.04 3.59 1.24
C VAL A 4 -5.43 4.19 1.11
N GLY A 5 -5.92 4.83 2.19
CA GLY A 5 -7.22 5.50 2.20
C GLY A 5 -7.29 6.69 1.23
N LEU A 6 -6.19 7.43 1.08
CA LEU A 6 -6.08 8.52 0.10
C LEU A 6 -6.08 8.01 -1.34
N ALA A 7 -5.32 6.95 -1.63
CA ALA A 7 -5.19 6.42 -2.98
C ALA A 7 -6.50 5.80 -3.50
N TRP A 8 -7.33 5.25 -2.62
CA TRP A 8 -8.54 4.52 -3.00
C TRP A 8 -9.55 5.34 -3.83
N PRO A 9 -9.96 6.55 -3.42
CA PRO A 9 -10.87 7.38 -4.24
C PRO A 9 -10.16 8.09 -5.40
N ILE A 10 -8.87 8.39 -5.27
CA ILE A 10 -8.12 9.17 -6.26
C ILE A 10 -7.75 8.31 -7.47
N LEU A 11 -7.37 7.04 -7.28
CA LEU A 11 -6.91 6.16 -8.36
C LEU A 11 -7.92 6.00 -9.50
N PRO A 12 -9.21 5.72 -9.27
CA PRO A 12 -10.17 5.60 -10.37
C PRO A 12 -10.33 6.90 -11.17
N GLN A 13 -10.28 8.05 -10.49
CA GLN A 13 -10.37 9.36 -11.12
C GLN A 13 -9.13 9.65 -11.97
N LEU A 14 -7.93 9.36 -11.44
CA LEU A 14 -6.67 9.50 -12.18
C LEU A 14 -6.63 8.60 -13.41
N VAL A 15 -7.05 7.34 -13.30
CA VAL A 15 -7.12 6.41 -14.45
C VAL A 15 -8.04 7.00 -15.52
N LYS A 16 -9.22 7.47 -15.13
CA LYS A 16 -10.18 8.07 -16.07
C LYS A 16 -9.63 9.33 -16.75
N GLN A 17 -8.93 10.19 -16.02
CA GLN A 17 -8.34 11.41 -16.55
C GLN A 17 -7.17 11.13 -17.51
N LEU A 18 -6.31 10.14 -17.18
CA LEU A 18 -5.10 9.83 -17.94
C LEU A 18 -5.36 8.89 -19.13
N SER A 19 -6.37 8.01 -19.05
CA SER A 19 -6.72 7.13 -20.15
C SER A 19 -7.54 7.84 -21.26
N GLY A 20 -8.36 8.83 -20.89
CA GLY A 20 -9.28 9.49 -21.82
C GLY A 20 -10.36 8.55 -22.41
N GLU A 21 -10.50 7.35 -21.84
CA GLU A 21 -11.34 6.26 -22.32
C GLU A 21 -12.77 6.32 -21.75
N SER A 22 -13.63 5.43 -22.25
CA SER A 22 -14.98 5.23 -21.71
C SER A 22 -14.92 4.74 -20.26
N VAL A 23 -16.03 4.86 -19.52
CA VAL A 23 -16.11 4.42 -18.12
C VAL A 23 -15.82 2.91 -17.98
N SER A 24 -16.25 2.09 -18.96
CA SER A 24 -16.02 0.66 -18.99
C SER A 24 -14.53 0.29 -19.17
N ASP A 25 -13.85 0.97 -20.08
CA ASP A 25 -12.43 0.71 -20.39
C ASP A 25 -11.54 1.21 -19.24
N SER A 26 -11.89 2.36 -18.65
CA SER A 26 -11.24 2.86 -17.44
C SER A 26 -11.38 1.91 -16.25
N ALA A 27 -12.51 1.23 -16.10
CA ALA A 27 -12.74 0.24 -15.05
C ALA A 27 -11.87 -1.01 -15.26
N LEU A 28 -11.71 -1.46 -16.51
CA LEU A 28 -10.84 -2.57 -16.85
C LEU A 28 -9.36 -2.24 -16.57
N THR A 29 -8.90 -1.06 -16.99
CA THR A 29 -7.54 -0.55 -16.73
C THR A 29 -7.28 -0.46 -15.23
N TYR A 30 -8.23 0.05 -14.45
CA TYR A 30 -8.14 0.11 -13.00
C TYR A 30 -8.06 -1.30 -12.38
N GLY A 31 -8.90 -2.24 -12.86
CA GLY A 31 -8.85 -3.63 -12.42
C GLY A 31 -7.50 -4.30 -12.69
N LEU A 32 -6.90 -4.07 -13.87
CA LEU A 32 -5.58 -4.57 -14.21
C LEU A 32 -4.47 -3.96 -13.34
N LEU A 33 -4.57 -2.67 -13.00
CA LEU A 33 -3.66 -2.01 -12.07
C LEU A 33 -3.70 -2.64 -10.67
N LEU A 34 -4.91 -2.90 -10.15
CA LEU A 34 -5.08 -3.57 -8.87
C LEU A 34 -4.58 -5.02 -8.90
N ALA A 35 -4.85 -5.75 -9.98
CA ALA A 35 -4.36 -7.11 -10.16
C ALA A 35 -2.83 -7.14 -10.24
N GLY A 36 -2.22 -6.24 -10.99
CA GLY A 36 -0.76 -6.09 -11.08
C GLY A 36 -0.12 -5.76 -9.73
N PHE A 37 -0.70 -4.80 -9.00
CA PHE A 37 -0.29 -4.45 -7.63
C PHE A 37 -0.34 -5.67 -6.70
N ALA A 38 -1.47 -6.40 -6.68
CA ALA A 38 -1.65 -7.57 -5.85
C ALA A 38 -0.70 -8.73 -6.23
N ALA A 39 -0.49 -8.95 -7.52
CA ALA A 39 0.43 -9.97 -8.02
C ALA A 39 1.87 -9.69 -7.58
N VAL A 40 2.35 -8.47 -7.76
CA VAL A 40 3.71 -8.07 -7.31
C VAL A 40 3.82 -8.17 -5.80
N GLN A 41 2.83 -7.71 -5.06
CA GLN A 41 2.79 -7.83 -3.60
C GLN A 41 2.88 -9.29 -3.15
N PHE A 42 2.12 -10.17 -3.78
CA PHE A 42 2.13 -11.61 -3.47
C PHE A 42 3.50 -12.24 -3.75
N LEU A 43 4.09 -11.97 -4.92
CA LEU A 43 5.39 -12.51 -5.32
C LEU A 43 6.54 -11.98 -4.45
N VAL A 44 6.50 -10.72 -4.06
CA VAL A 44 7.58 -10.07 -3.29
C VAL A 44 7.45 -10.33 -1.79
N SER A 45 6.25 -10.59 -1.30
CA SER A 45 5.97 -10.78 0.14
C SER A 45 6.89 -11.81 0.82
N PRO A 46 7.14 -13.02 0.28
CA PRO A 46 8.06 -13.97 0.91
C PRO A 46 9.50 -13.48 0.96
N PHE A 47 9.95 -12.72 -0.06
CA PHE A 47 11.31 -12.15 -0.07
C PHE A 47 11.46 -11.05 0.99
N VAL A 48 10.47 -10.20 1.15
CA VAL A 48 10.46 -9.17 2.21
C VAL A 48 10.42 -9.83 3.58
N GLY A 49 9.67 -10.93 3.75
CA GLY A 49 9.66 -11.74 4.95
C GLY A 49 11.06 -12.25 5.30
N MET A 50 11.72 -12.94 4.38
CA MET A 50 13.10 -13.44 4.56
C MET A 50 14.10 -12.32 4.86
N LEU A 51 13.96 -11.18 4.16
CA LEU A 51 14.83 -10.02 4.37
C LEU A 51 14.63 -9.44 5.77
N SER A 52 13.39 -9.36 6.24
CA SER A 52 13.06 -8.87 7.57
C SER A 52 13.54 -9.79 8.69
N ASP A 53 13.57 -11.10 8.45
CA ASP A 53 14.10 -12.07 9.40
C ASP A 53 15.64 -12.00 9.48
N ARG A 54 16.32 -11.71 8.35
CA ARG A 54 17.79 -11.65 8.27
C ARG A 54 18.36 -10.31 8.77
N PHE A 55 17.77 -9.18 8.38
CA PHE A 55 18.28 -7.84 8.68
C PHE A 55 17.57 -7.17 9.85
N GLY A 56 16.53 -7.81 10.38
CA GLY A 56 15.66 -7.27 11.41
C GLY A 56 14.41 -6.62 10.83
N ARG A 57 13.31 -6.72 11.57
CA ARG A 57 12.00 -6.24 11.09
C ARG A 57 11.91 -4.72 11.02
N ARG A 58 12.53 -4.02 11.98
CA ARG A 58 12.48 -2.56 12.08
C ARG A 58 13.09 -1.83 10.88
N PRO A 59 14.35 -2.14 10.44
CA PRO A 59 14.93 -1.46 9.29
C PRO A 59 14.17 -1.75 7.99
N VAL A 60 13.67 -2.97 7.78
CA VAL A 60 12.88 -3.31 6.59
C VAL A 60 11.56 -2.55 6.58
N LEU A 61 10.88 -2.43 7.73
CA LEU A 61 9.67 -1.59 7.86
C LEU A 61 9.93 -0.12 7.52
N LEU A 62 11.01 0.45 8.07
CA LEU A 62 11.36 1.84 7.82
C LEU A 62 11.67 2.10 6.35
N PHE A 63 12.43 1.20 5.71
CA PHE A 63 12.73 1.28 4.28
C PHE A 63 11.48 1.19 3.41
N SER A 64 10.59 0.25 3.70
CA SER A 64 9.33 0.10 2.97
C SER A 64 8.41 1.31 3.15
N LEU A 65 8.32 1.86 4.36
CA LEU A 65 7.52 3.06 4.63
C LEU A 65 8.09 4.30 3.94
N ALA A 66 9.41 4.47 3.93
CA ALA A 66 10.06 5.55 3.19
C ALA A 66 9.80 5.42 1.69
N GLY A 67 9.95 4.21 1.13
CA GLY A 67 9.66 3.94 -0.27
C GLY A 67 8.21 4.21 -0.64
N LEU A 68 7.25 3.79 0.19
CA LEU A 68 5.83 4.09 -0.01
C LEU A 68 5.55 5.60 0.07
N SER A 69 6.22 6.34 0.95
CA SER A 69 6.05 7.80 1.04
C SER A 69 6.51 8.48 -0.26
N ILE A 70 7.63 8.05 -0.82
CA ILE A 70 8.14 8.53 -2.12
C ILE A 70 7.17 8.14 -3.24
N ASP A 71 6.64 6.92 -3.21
CA ASP A 71 5.66 6.45 -4.20
C ASP A 71 4.38 7.31 -4.21
N TYR A 72 3.87 7.70 -3.05
CA TYR A 72 2.71 8.60 -2.99
C TYR A 72 2.99 9.98 -3.57
N VAL A 73 4.20 10.51 -3.39
CA VAL A 73 4.60 11.76 -4.04
C VAL A 73 4.72 11.57 -5.56
N ALA A 74 5.31 10.47 -6.00
CA ALA A 74 5.42 10.13 -7.41
C ALA A 74 4.03 9.90 -8.05
N LEU A 75 3.08 9.34 -7.32
CA LEU A 75 1.70 9.19 -7.75
C LEU A 75 0.99 10.53 -7.91
N ALA A 76 1.19 11.45 -6.97
CA ALA A 76 0.59 12.79 -7.04
C ALA A 76 1.12 13.61 -8.23
N LEU A 77 2.31 13.29 -8.71
CA LEU A 77 2.95 13.93 -9.86
C LEU A 77 2.78 13.12 -11.16
N ALA A 78 1.89 12.13 -11.20
CA ALA A 78 1.75 11.21 -12.33
C ALA A 78 1.35 11.94 -13.64
N PRO A 79 2.25 12.03 -14.65
CA PRO A 79 1.96 12.72 -15.90
C PRO A 79 1.28 11.82 -16.94
N SER A 80 1.28 10.50 -16.74
CA SER A 80 0.79 9.54 -17.73
C SER A 80 0.31 8.24 -17.08
N LEU A 81 -0.50 7.49 -17.82
CA LEU A 81 -0.98 6.17 -17.40
C LEU A 81 0.18 5.19 -17.17
N THR A 82 1.20 5.21 -18.03
CA THR A 82 2.39 4.36 -17.88
C THR A 82 3.12 4.65 -16.56
N TRP A 83 3.26 5.92 -16.20
CA TRP A 83 3.84 6.32 -14.91
C TRP A 83 3.03 5.76 -13.74
N LEU A 84 1.71 5.84 -13.84
CA LEU A 84 0.80 5.31 -12.83
C LEU A 84 0.92 3.78 -12.69
N VAL A 85 1.07 3.04 -13.79
CA VAL A 85 1.34 1.59 -13.77
C VAL A 85 2.64 1.29 -13.03
N VAL A 86 3.73 1.98 -13.38
CA VAL A 86 5.05 1.76 -12.77
C VAL A 86 5.02 2.03 -11.26
N THR A 87 4.46 3.15 -10.84
CA THR A 87 4.33 3.47 -9.41
C THR A 87 3.48 2.45 -8.67
N ARG A 88 2.39 1.94 -9.26
CA ARG A 88 1.55 0.90 -8.64
C ARG A 88 2.27 -0.43 -8.49
N LEU A 89 3.11 -0.84 -9.44
CA LEU A 89 3.92 -2.06 -9.32
C LEU A 89 4.99 -1.91 -8.22
N ILE A 90 5.65 -0.74 -8.13
CA ILE A 90 6.61 -0.43 -7.07
C ILE A 90 5.91 -0.42 -5.70
N ALA A 91 4.75 0.24 -5.61
CA ALA A 91 3.95 0.23 -4.38
C ALA A 91 3.56 -1.19 -3.96
N GLY A 92 3.21 -2.06 -4.91
CA GLY A 92 2.93 -3.48 -4.66
C GLY A 92 4.11 -4.18 -3.98
N ALA A 93 5.32 -3.99 -4.49
CA ALA A 93 6.53 -4.55 -3.91
C ALA A 93 6.80 -4.03 -2.48
N LEU A 94 6.59 -2.73 -2.24
CA LEU A 94 6.80 -2.10 -0.94
C LEU A 94 5.68 -2.38 0.06
N SER A 95 4.48 -2.73 -0.40
CA SER A 95 3.29 -2.96 0.44
C SER A 95 3.31 -4.27 1.25
N ALA A 96 4.28 -5.15 1.02
CA ALA A 96 4.52 -6.34 1.87
C ALA A 96 4.82 -5.97 3.35
N THR A 97 4.91 -4.68 3.64
CA THR A 97 5.10 -4.07 4.97
C THR A 97 4.04 -4.49 5.99
N ILE A 98 2.80 -4.76 5.58
CA ILE A 98 1.71 -5.10 6.52
C ILE A 98 2.00 -6.44 7.22
N SER A 99 2.45 -7.45 6.48
CA SER A 99 2.82 -8.75 7.04
C SER A 99 4.02 -8.62 7.99
N THR A 100 5.02 -7.83 7.60
CA THR A 100 6.21 -7.54 8.42
C THR A 100 5.83 -6.75 9.69
N ALA A 101 4.90 -5.80 9.61
CA ALA A 101 4.41 -5.05 10.76
C ALA A 101 3.67 -5.94 11.75
N ASN A 102 2.79 -6.83 11.26
CA ASN A 102 2.10 -7.81 12.09
C ASN A 102 3.09 -8.74 12.80
N ALA A 103 4.09 -9.24 12.07
CA ALA A 103 5.13 -10.08 12.64
C ALA A 103 5.98 -9.32 13.66
N TYR A 104 6.33 -8.07 13.40
CA TYR A 104 7.07 -7.22 14.34
C TYR A 104 6.29 -7.02 15.65
N ILE A 105 5.00 -6.69 15.57
CA ILE A 105 4.15 -6.55 16.75
C ILE A 105 4.05 -7.86 17.52
N ALA A 106 3.91 -8.99 16.83
CA ALA A 106 3.87 -10.29 17.48
C ALA A 106 5.17 -10.63 18.23
N ASP A 107 6.32 -10.16 17.72
CA ASP A 107 7.63 -10.41 18.34
C ASP A 107 7.87 -9.56 19.59
N ILE A 108 7.47 -8.27 19.55
CA ILE A 108 7.74 -7.33 20.64
C ILE A 108 6.65 -7.33 21.73
N THR A 109 5.49 -7.96 21.48
CA THR A 109 4.35 -7.92 22.39
C THR A 109 4.18 -9.24 23.13
N PRO A 110 4.09 -9.23 24.48
CA PRO A 110 3.78 -10.42 25.26
C PRO A 110 2.47 -11.08 24.83
N LYS A 111 2.40 -12.41 24.94
CA LYS A 111 1.24 -13.19 24.44
C LYS A 111 -0.11 -12.69 24.96
N GLY A 112 -0.17 -12.23 26.24
CA GLY A 112 -1.40 -11.73 26.85
C GLY A 112 -1.88 -10.38 26.32
N GLU A 113 -0.99 -9.58 25.70
CA GLU A 113 -1.29 -8.21 25.26
C GLU A 113 -1.44 -8.11 23.72
N ARG A 114 -1.20 -9.20 23.00
CA ARG A 114 -1.24 -9.23 21.52
C ARG A 114 -2.60 -8.80 20.96
N ALA A 115 -3.70 -9.21 21.59
CA ALA A 115 -5.04 -8.83 21.16
C ALA A 115 -5.24 -7.31 21.18
N ALA A 116 -4.77 -6.63 22.22
CA ALA A 116 -4.82 -5.18 22.30
C ALA A 116 -3.93 -4.51 21.26
N ALA A 117 -2.71 -5.00 21.06
CA ALA A 117 -1.77 -4.47 20.06
C ALA A 117 -2.30 -4.61 18.63
N PHE A 118 -2.89 -5.75 18.28
CA PHE A 118 -3.56 -5.94 16.98
C PHE A 118 -4.85 -5.11 16.86
N GLY A 119 -5.56 -4.91 17.96
CA GLY A 119 -6.71 -4.00 18.01
C GLY A 119 -6.34 -2.56 17.68
N LEU A 120 -5.20 -2.05 18.20
CA LEU A 120 -4.66 -0.74 17.85
C LEU A 120 -4.28 -0.63 16.37
N LEU A 121 -3.73 -1.70 15.80
CA LEU A 121 -3.44 -1.77 14.35
C LEU A 121 -4.73 -1.67 13.53
N GLY A 122 -5.78 -2.41 13.93
CA GLY A 122 -7.10 -2.34 13.32
C GLY A 122 -7.72 -0.95 13.43
N ALA A 123 -7.60 -0.30 14.60
CA ALA A 123 -8.05 1.07 14.81
C ALA A 123 -7.30 2.06 13.90
N ALA A 124 -5.98 1.92 13.76
CA ALA A 124 -5.18 2.73 12.84
C ALA A 124 -5.61 2.55 11.37
N PHE A 125 -6.00 1.34 10.97
CA PHE A 125 -6.63 1.09 9.67
C PHE A 125 -7.97 1.82 9.55
N GLY A 126 -8.84 1.69 10.52
CA GLY A 126 -10.14 2.35 10.54
C GLY A 126 -10.03 3.87 10.41
N VAL A 127 -9.15 4.47 11.19
CA VAL A 127 -8.85 5.91 11.10
C VAL A 127 -8.31 6.27 9.71
N GLY A 128 -7.35 5.51 9.18
CA GLY A 128 -6.78 5.73 7.85
C GLY A 128 -7.82 5.67 6.73
N PHE A 129 -8.74 4.72 6.79
CA PHE A 129 -9.82 4.56 5.81
C PHE A 129 -10.93 5.62 5.96
N THR A 130 -11.16 6.12 7.19
CA THR A 130 -12.17 7.17 7.41
C THR A 130 -11.67 8.54 6.98
N PHE A 131 -10.45 8.91 7.39
CA PHE A 131 -9.88 10.22 7.09
C PHE A 131 -9.21 10.30 5.72
N GLY A 132 -8.79 9.18 5.14
CA GLY A 132 -8.18 9.13 3.81
C GLY A 132 -9.07 9.76 2.73
N PRO A 133 -10.28 9.27 2.51
CA PRO A 133 -11.20 9.85 1.53
C PRO A 133 -11.60 11.29 1.83
N LEU A 134 -11.70 11.67 3.12
CA LEU A 134 -12.02 13.05 3.55
C LEU A 134 -10.94 14.06 3.16
N ILE A 135 -9.68 13.63 3.09
CA ILE A 135 -8.53 14.48 2.73
C ILE A 135 -8.27 14.42 1.22
N GLY A 136 -8.54 13.26 0.59
CA GLY A 136 -8.23 12.99 -0.81
C GLY A 136 -9.38 13.22 -1.80
N GLY A 137 -10.60 13.39 -1.33
CA GLY A 137 -11.80 13.71 -2.12
C GLY A 137 -12.16 15.15 -2.03
#